data_afaf9f894676e201ed8a7051b36f2a5c
#
_entry.id   afaf9f894676e201ed8a7051b36f2a5c
#
_cell.length_a   1.000
_cell.length_b   1.000
_cell.length_c   1.000
_cell.angle_alpha   90.00
_cell.angle_beta   90.00
_cell.angle_gamma   90.00
#
_symmetry.space_group_name_H-M   'P 1'
#
loop_
_entity.id
_entity.type
_entity.pdbx_description
1 polymer ?
#
loop_
_entity_poly.entity_id
_entity_poly.type
_entity_poly.pdbx_seq_one_letter_code
_entity_poly.pdbx_strand_id
1 'polypeptide(L)'
;SNIVCLLKSIFEEVMNKIFPLSLSTLILVIGCAGSKPKPVTNKDLPEWYLNPPKFEDKFVGVGDALRPQFSLSKQVATERARVEVARAVETTVNSSLNDHMQASGMGMEAGATEFTESVSKSLVSTTLKGCTIEKTEIFKDRVFVMVTYDAKKAREEAKVAARNLAKKEESLYNEFKARQAFDSLDQAIDRMKGSSSVAKPE
;
A
#
# COMPACT_ATOMS: atom_id res chain seq x y z
N SER A 1 -72.63 18.68 19.29
CA SER A 1 -72.68 17.54 18.31
C SER A 1 -72.06 17.82 16.96
N ASN A 2 -72.02 19.09 16.51
CA ASN A 2 -71.55 19.46 15.15
C ASN A 2 -70.00 19.51 15.00
N ILE A 3 -69.25 19.70 16.07
CA ILE A 3 -67.79 19.84 16.02
C ILE A 3 -67.11 18.49 15.75
N VAL A 4 -67.66 17.41 16.29
CA VAL A 4 -67.11 16.06 16.10
C VAL A 4 -67.28 15.55 14.66
N CYS A 5 -68.40 15.96 14.02
CA CYS A 5 -68.69 15.61 12.63
C CYS A 5 -67.75 16.36 11.67
N LEU A 6 -67.41 17.64 11.97
CA LEU A 6 -66.52 18.45 11.16
C LEU A 6 -65.08 18.00 11.27
N LEU A 7 -64.63 17.58 12.47
CA LEU A 7 -63.29 17.01 12.70
C LEU A 7 -63.09 15.68 11.98
N LYS A 8 -64.12 14.85 11.93
CA LYS A 8 -64.06 13.55 11.24
C LYS A 8 -63.97 13.71 9.73
N SER A 9 -64.70 14.69 9.15
CA SER A 9 -64.65 15.00 7.72
C SER A 9 -63.29 15.53 7.30
N ILE A 10 -62.66 16.41 8.08
CA ILE A 10 -61.33 16.98 7.81
C ILE A 10 -60.25 15.87 7.91
N PHE A 11 -60.40 14.96 8.89
CA PHE A 11 -59.42 13.87 9.08
C PHE A 11 -59.46 12.85 7.92
N GLU A 12 -60.64 12.50 7.41
CA GLU A 12 -60.75 11.62 6.25
C GLU A 12 -60.22 12.24 4.95
N GLU A 13 -60.45 13.57 4.75
CA GLU A 13 -59.97 14.26 3.56
C GLU A 13 -58.43 14.40 3.54
N VAL A 14 -57.80 14.62 4.70
CA VAL A 14 -56.35 14.68 4.86
C VAL A 14 -55.71 13.32 4.69
N MET A 15 -56.29 12.26 5.26
CA MET A 15 -55.78 10.90 5.13
C MET A 15 -55.84 10.38 3.67
N ASN A 16 -56.91 10.72 2.95
CA ASN A 16 -57.08 10.24 1.58
C ASN A 16 -56.17 10.99 0.56
N LYS A 17 -55.66 12.17 0.87
CA LYS A 17 -54.70 12.92 0.05
C LYS A 17 -53.23 12.55 0.36
N ILE A 18 -52.92 12.12 1.57
CA ILE A 18 -51.54 11.79 1.98
C ILE A 18 -51.19 10.33 1.67
N PHE A 19 -52.16 9.41 1.66
CA PHE A 19 -51.95 8.01 1.45
C PHE A 19 -51.36 7.60 0.06
N PRO A 20 -51.80 8.20 -1.06
CA PRO A 20 -51.23 7.87 -2.37
C PRO A 20 -49.83 8.45 -2.56
N LEU A 21 -49.42 9.48 -1.81
CA LEU A 21 -48.09 10.11 -1.95
C LEU A 21 -47.01 9.31 -1.22
N SER A 22 -47.35 8.59 -0.13
CA SER A 22 -46.41 7.79 0.64
C SER A 22 -46.10 6.43 -0.02
N LEU A 23 -47.03 5.89 -0.80
CA LEU A 23 -46.85 4.61 -1.49
C LEU A 23 -45.98 4.76 -2.76
N SER A 24 -45.95 5.96 -3.36
CA SER A 24 -45.11 6.22 -4.57
C SER A 24 -43.65 6.43 -4.24
N THR A 25 -43.29 6.80 -3.00
CA THR A 25 -41.90 7.03 -2.57
C THR A 25 -41.16 5.72 -2.17
N LEU A 26 -41.90 4.63 -1.93
CA LEU A 26 -41.30 3.35 -1.50
C LEU A 26 -40.77 2.49 -2.65
N ILE A 27 -41.08 2.82 -3.89
CA ILE A 27 -40.69 1.99 -5.06
C ILE A 27 -39.33 2.40 -5.66
N LEU A 28 -38.72 3.51 -5.22
CA LEU A 28 -37.47 4.04 -5.80
C LEU A 28 -36.17 3.56 -5.11
N VAL A 29 -36.25 2.67 -4.12
CA VAL A 29 -35.05 2.21 -3.37
C VAL A 29 -34.58 0.80 -3.81
N ILE A 30 -35.20 0.17 -4.79
CA ILE A 30 -34.81 -1.18 -5.26
C ILE A 30 -34.04 -1.04 -6.58
N GLY A 31 -32.82 -0.47 -6.51
CA GLY A 31 -32.07 -0.24 -7.73
C GLY A 31 -30.56 -0.17 -7.62
N CYS A 32 -29.94 -0.82 -6.61
CA CYS A 32 -28.50 -1.05 -6.62
C CYS A 32 -28.16 -2.42 -6.01
N ALA A 33 -28.65 -3.49 -6.63
CA ALA A 33 -28.07 -4.81 -6.45
C ALA A 33 -26.77 -4.85 -7.29
N GLY A 34 -25.73 -4.15 -6.83
CA GLY A 34 -24.39 -4.36 -7.32
C GLY A 34 -24.05 -5.84 -7.15
N SER A 35 -23.82 -6.57 -8.24
CA SER A 35 -23.38 -7.95 -8.21
C SER A 35 -22.14 -8.05 -7.31
N LYS A 36 -22.28 -8.68 -6.14
CA LYS A 36 -21.14 -8.93 -5.26
C LYS A 36 -20.11 -9.73 -6.07
N PRO A 37 -18.84 -9.30 -6.12
CA PRO A 37 -17.82 -10.07 -6.81
C PRO A 37 -17.79 -11.47 -6.19
N LYS A 38 -17.81 -12.51 -7.03
CA LYS A 38 -17.71 -13.89 -6.55
C LYS A 38 -16.41 -14.06 -5.77
N PRO A 39 -16.42 -14.74 -4.62
CA PRO A 39 -15.20 -15.02 -3.87
C PRO A 39 -14.25 -15.81 -4.77
N VAL A 40 -13.00 -15.33 -4.86
CA VAL A 40 -11.93 -16.01 -5.61
C VAL A 40 -11.47 -17.20 -4.77
N THR A 41 -11.54 -18.41 -5.31
CA THR A 41 -11.01 -19.59 -4.65
C THR A 41 -9.51 -19.73 -4.92
N ASN A 42 -8.75 -20.36 -4.03
CA ASN A 42 -7.30 -20.56 -4.20
C ASN A 42 -6.94 -21.30 -5.50
N LYS A 43 -7.84 -22.10 -6.03
CA LYS A 43 -7.68 -22.79 -7.34
C LYS A 43 -7.69 -21.83 -8.55
N ASP A 44 -8.12 -20.60 -8.34
CA ASP A 44 -8.26 -19.57 -9.37
C ASP A 44 -7.11 -18.55 -9.35
N LEU A 45 -6.03 -18.85 -8.64
CA LEU A 45 -4.88 -17.95 -8.51
C LEU A 45 -3.61 -18.62 -9.02
N PRO A 46 -2.73 -17.88 -9.74
CA PRO A 46 -1.43 -18.41 -10.12
C PRO A 46 -0.60 -18.79 -8.89
N GLU A 47 0.13 -19.90 -8.96
CA GLU A 47 0.96 -20.40 -7.85
C GLU A 47 1.98 -19.34 -7.39
N TRP A 48 2.62 -18.65 -8.32
CA TRP A 48 3.59 -17.60 -8.02
C TRP A 48 2.97 -16.35 -7.37
N TYR A 49 1.65 -16.17 -7.50
CA TYR A 49 0.91 -15.10 -6.82
C TYR A 49 0.61 -15.49 -5.37
N LEU A 50 0.24 -16.77 -5.14
CA LEU A 50 0.01 -17.31 -3.79
C LEU A 50 1.31 -17.45 -3.01
N ASN A 51 2.36 -17.91 -3.68
CA ASN A 51 3.69 -18.17 -3.12
C ASN A 51 4.74 -17.41 -3.94
N PRO A 52 4.88 -16.08 -3.77
CA PRO A 52 5.88 -15.33 -4.52
C PRO A 52 7.29 -15.85 -4.26
N PRO A 53 8.10 -15.97 -5.32
CA PRO A 53 9.48 -16.41 -5.18
C PRO A 53 10.27 -15.43 -4.31
N LYS A 54 11.19 -15.96 -3.50
CA LYS A 54 12.11 -15.18 -2.67
C LYS A 54 13.48 -15.15 -3.31
N PHE A 55 14.02 -13.96 -3.51
CA PHE A 55 15.37 -13.74 -4.02
C PHE A 55 16.19 -12.96 -2.99
N GLU A 56 17.48 -13.26 -2.89
CA GLU A 56 18.38 -12.46 -2.04
C GLU A 56 18.80 -11.14 -2.71
N ASP A 57 18.79 -11.12 -4.04
CA ASP A 57 19.23 -10.01 -4.88
C ASP A 57 18.10 -9.11 -5.41
N LYS A 58 16.83 -9.46 -5.13
CA LYS A 58 15.66 -8.71 -5.60
C LYS A 58 14.57 -8.60 -4.53
N PHE A 59 13.89 -7.49 -4.53
CA PHE A 59 12.58 -7.34 -3.88
C PHE A 59 11.50 -7.75 -4.87
N VAL A 60 10.48 -8.45 -4.38
CA VAL A 60 9.37 -8.96 -5.20
C VAL A 60 8.06 -8.41 -4.64
N GLY A 61 7.20 -7.96 -5.54
CA GLY A 61 5.82 -7.60 -5.21
C GLY A 61 4.85 -8.17 -6.24
N VAL A 62 3.67 -8.52 -5.80
CA VAL A 62 2.61 -9.06 -6.65
C VAL A 62 1.36 -8.21 -6.53
N GLY A 63 0.61 -8.14 -7.61
CA GLY A 63 -0.64 -7.38 -7.65
C GLY A 63 -1.61 -7.99 -8.62
N ASP A 64 -2.88 -7.77 -8.37
CA ASP A 64 -3.95 -8.22 -9.26
C ASP A 64 -4.99 -7.14 -9.45
N ALA A 65 -5.72 -7.22 -10.54
CA ALA A 65 -6.88 -6.38 -10.78
C ALA A 65 -7.88 -7.03 -11.73
N LEU A 66 -9.15 -6.70 -11.51
CA LEU A 66 -10.25 -6.98 -12.41
C LEU A 66 -10.93 -5.65 -12.74
N ARG A 67 -10.88 -5.24 -14.00
CA ARG A 67 -11.52 -4.03 -14.55
C ARG A 67 -12.18 -4.36 -15.89
N PRO A 68 -13.17 -3.58 -16.35
CA PRO A 68 -13.83 -3.83 -17.63
C PRO A 68 -12.86 -3.82 -18.83
N GLN A 69 -11.80 -3.03 -18.76
CA GLN A 69 -10.76 -2.94 -19.79
C GLN A 69 -9.49 -3.65 -19.33
N PHE A 70 -8.94 -4.52 -20.15
CA PHE A 70 -7.70 -5.25 -19.86
C PHE A 70 -6.52 -4.31 -19.56
N SER A 71 -6.34 -3.26 -20.35
CA SER A 71 -5.26 -2.29 -20.16
C SER A 71 -5.32 -1.64 -18.78
N LEU A 72 -6.52 -1.28 -18.32
CA LEU A 72 -6.73 -0.73 -17.00
C LEU A 72 -6.48 -1.76 -15.89
N SER A 73 -6.90 -3.02 -16.10
CA SER A 73 -6.59 -4.12 -15.17
C SER A 73 -5.08 -4.28 -15.01
N LYS A 74 -4.33 -4.33 -16.13
CA LYS A 74 -2.88 -4.46 -16.11
C LYS A 74 -2.22 -3.29 -15.40
N GLN A 75 -2.64 -2.06 -15.68
CA GLN A 75 -2.10 -0.87 -15.02
C GLN A 75 -2.32 -0.93 -13.51
N VAL A 76 -3.55 -1.18 -13.05
CA VAL A 76 -3.88 -1.24 -11.61
C VAL A 76 -3.14 -2.39 -10.91
N ALA A 77 -3.05 -3.57 -11.53
CA ALA A 77 -2.30 -4.70 -11.00
C ALA A 77 -0.80 -4.36 -10.86
N THR A 78 -0.22 -3.69 -11.88
CA THR A 78 1.17 -3.26 -11.84
C THR A 78 1.43 -2.25 -10.72
N GLU A 79 0.56 -1.26 -10.55
CA GLU A 79 0.72 -0.27 -9.48
C GLU A 79 0.60 -0.91 -8.07
N ARG A 80 -0.32 -1.85 -7.89
CA ARG A 80 -0.42 -2.62 -6.63
C ARG A 80 0.87 -3.38 -6.34
N ALA A 81 1.40 -4.10 -7.32
CA ALA A 81 2.65 -4.84 -7.18
C ALA A 81 3.85 -3.92 -6.86
N ARG A 82 3.94 -2.73 -7.49
CA ARG A 82 4.96 -1.72 -7.19
C ARG A 82 4.88 -1.20 -5.77
N VAL A 83 3.66 -0.93 -5.28
CA VAL A 83 3.45 -0.48 -3.90
C VAL A 83 3.91 -1.53 -2.90
N GLU A 84 3.70 -2.82 -3.18
CA GLU A 84 4.20 -3.89 -2.33
C GLU A 84 5.74 -3.93 -2.29
N VAL A 85 6.40 -3.83 -3.44
CA VAL A 85 7.86 -3.73 -3.50
C VAL A 85 8.36 -2.52 -2.72
N ALA A 86 7.74 -1.36 -2.90
CA ALA A 86 8.13 -0.15 -2.20
C ALA A 86 8.02 -0.29 -0.68
N ARG A 87 6.95 -0.93 -0.17
CA ARG A 87 6.80 -1.25 1.25
C ARG A 87 7.86 -2.22 1.75
N ALA A 88 8.20 -3.23 0.97
CA ALA A 88 9.25 -4.19 1.34
C ALA A 88 10.62 -3.51 1.45
N VAL A 89 10.96 -2.63 0.50
CA VAL A 89 12.19 -1.83 0.53
C VAL A 89 12.18 -0.88 1.74
N GLU A 90 11.08 -0.15 1.94
CA GLU A 90 10.93 0.78 3.07
C GLU A 90 11.12 0.07 4.41
N THR A 91 10.44 -1.06 4.62
CA THR A 91 10.54 -1.84 5.86
C THR A 91 11.97 -2.36 6.09
N THR A 92 12.61 -2.89 5.04
CA THR A 92 13.96 -3.43 5.14
C THR A 92 14.97 -2.34 5.46
N VAL A 93 14.88 -1.18 4.81
CA VAL A 93 15.76 -0.04 5.05
C VAL A 93 15.54 0.52 6.45
N ASN A 94 14.29 0.74 6.85
CA ASN A 94 13.96 1.20 8.20
C ASN A 94 14.55 0.29 9.29
N SER A 95 14.36 -1.03 9.17
CA SER A 95 14.90 -1.98 10.14
C SER A 95 16.42 -1.89 10.21
N SER A 96 17.10 -1.92 9.05
CA SER A 96 18.58 -1.90 9.01
C SER A 96 19.16 -0.60 9.55
N LEU A 97 18.53 0.54 9.28
CA LEU A 97 18.98 1.83 9.79
C LEU A 97 18.72 1.95 11.30
N ASN A 98 17.56 1.53 11.78
CA ASN A 98 17.24 1.55 13.21
C ASN A 98 18.19 0.65 14.01
N ASP A 99 18.45 -0.57 13.53
CA ASP A 99 19.39 -1.50 14.15
C ASP A 99 20.81 -0.88 14.22
N HIS A 100 21.23 -0.22 13.14
CA HIS A 100 22.51 0.47 13.08
C HIS A 100 22.58 1.66 14.06
N MET A 101 21.53 2.50 14.08
CA MET A 101 21.48 3.67 14.97
C MET A 101 21.51 3.25 16.45
N GLN A 102 20.80 2.17 16.79
CA GLN A 102 20.85 1.61 18.15
C GLN A 102 22.23 1.04 18.50
N ALA A 103 22.82 0.25 17.61
CA ALA A 103 24.13 -0.37 17.82
C ALA A 103 25.26 0.67 17.95
N SER A 104 25.16 1.81 17.26
CA SER A 104 26.12 2.91 17.32
C SER A 104 25.91 3.87 18.51
N GLY A 105 24.85 3.66 19.29
CA GLY A 105 24.47 4.52 20.41
C GLY A 105 23.81 5.84 19.99
N MET A 106 23.48 6.00 18.72
CA MET A 106 22.76 7.16 18.18
C MET A 106 21.24 7.02 18.24
N GLY A 107 20.74 5.81 18.52
CA GLY A 107 19.30 5.52 18.55
C GLY A 107 18.50 6.22 19.66
N MET A 108 19.18 6.78 20.65
CA MET A 108 18.56 7.56 21.73
C MET A 108 18.40 9.05 21.39
N GLU A 109 18.99 9.51 20.29
CA GLU A 109 18.89 10.89 19.83
C GLU A 109 17.50 11.16 19.21
N ALA A 110 16.90 12.30 19.54
CA ALA A 110 15.56 12.65 19.06
C ALA A 110 15.44 12.68 17.51
N GLY A 111 16.54 12.96 16.80
CA GLY A 111 16.61 13.01 15.35
C GLY A 111 16.81 11.66 14.65
N ALA A 112 17.16 10.59 15.38
CA ALA A 112 17.51 9.29 14.77
C ALA A 112 16.33 8.63 14.06
N THR A 113 15.16 8.64 14.69
CA THR A 113 13.92 8.08 14.10
C THR A 113 13.48 8.90 12.89
N GLU A 114 13.49 10.22 12.99
CA GLU A 114 13.13 11.12 11.90
C GLU A 114 14.07 10.97 10.70
N PHE A 115 15.37 10.84 10.95
CA PHE A 115 16.36 10.55 9.92
C PHE A 115 16.06 9.22 9.20
N THR A 116 15.86 8.13 9.94
CA THR A 116 15.57 6.81 9.41
C THR A 116 14.31 6.81 8.55
N GLU A 117 13.23 7.42 9.04
CA GLU A 117 11.99 7.56 8.28
C GLU A 117 12.17 8.40 7.01
N SER A 118 12.94 9.48 7.08
CA SER A 118 13.19 10.36 5.93
C SER A 118 14.01 9.67 4.84
N VAL A 119 15.01 8.86 5.21
CA VAL A 119 15.75 8.00 4.26
C VAL A 119 14.80 7.04 3.58
N SER A 120 13.99 6.32 4.35
CA SER A 120 13.07 5.31 3.83
C SER A 120 12.00 5.91 2.90
N LYS A 121 11.39 7.03 3.29
CA LYS A 121 10.42 7.77 2.46
C LYS A 121 11.03 8.27 1.13
N SER A 122 12.29 8.68 1.16
CA SER A 122 13.02 9.10 -0.06
C SER A 122 13.15 7.97 -1.07
N LEU A 123 13.29 6.73 -0.60
CA LEU A 123 13.44 5.54 -1.44
C LEU A 123 12.14 5.07 -2.09
N VAL A 124 10.99 5.28 -1.46
CA VAL A 124 9.70 4.83 -1.98
C VAL A 124 9.46 5.34 -3.40
N SER A 125 9.67 6.64 -3.63
CA SER A 125 9.45 7.25 -4.96
C SER A 125 10.36 6.69 -6.03
N THR A 126 11.63 6.42 -5.71
CA THR A 126 12.62 5.88 -6.64
C THR A 126 12.32 4.41 -6.93
N THR A 127 11.98 3.65 -5.90
CA THR A 127 11.58 2.24 -6.02
C THR A 127 10.37 2.07 -6.92
N LEU A 128 9.31 2.87 -6.73
CA LEU A 128 8.10 2.80 -7.56
C LEU A 128 8.40 3.00 -9.05
N LYS A 129 9.33 3.90 -9.38
CA LYS A 129 9.74 4.19 -10.76
C LYS A 129 10.69 3.13 -11.33
N GLY A 130 11.51 2.52 -10.47
CA GLY A 130 12.56 1.59 -10.86
C GLY A 130 12.15 0.13 -10.95
N CYS A 131 10.90 -0.23 -10.60
CA CYS A 131 10.40 -1.58 -10.68
C CYS A 131 10.28 -2.09 -12.12
N THR A 132 10.66 -3.35 -12.34
CA THR A 132 10.52 -4.06 -13.60
C THR A 132 9.41 -5.10 -13.51
N ILE A 133 8.57 -5.19 -14.53
CA ILE A 133 7.57 -6.26 -14.64
C ILE A 133 8.29 -7.54 -15.03
N GLU A 134 8.23 -8.55 -14.14
CA GLU A 134 8.81 -9.86 -14.36
C GLU A 134 7.81 -10.83 -15.01
N LYS A 135 6.55 -10.80 -14.55
CA LYS A 135 5.51 -11.70 -15.02
C LYS A 135 4.15 -11.02 -15.09
N THR A 136 3.37 -11.38 -16.11
CA THR A 136 1.95 -11.01 -16.22
C THR A 136 1.16 -12.25 -16.64
N GLU A 137 0.07 -12.53 -15.96
CA GLU A 137 -0.81 -13.66 -16.25
C GLU A 137 -2.28 -13.23 -16.16
N ILE A 138 -3.12 -13.83 -16.99
CA ILE A 138 -4.56 -13.57 -17.00
C ILE A 138 -5.27 -14.86 -16.63
N PHE A 139 -6.12 -14.77 -15.64
CA PHE A 139 -6.98 -15.88 -15.26
C PHE A 139 -8.40 -15.39 -14.96
N LYS A 140 -9.39 -15.94 -15.66
CA LYS A 140 -10.80 -15.54 -15.51
C LYS A 140 -11.00 -14.02 -15.53
N ASP A 141 -10.47 -13.35 -16.57
CA ASP A 141 -10.55 -11.89 -16.78
C ASP A 141 -9.81 -11.03 -15.73
N ARG A 142 -9.19 -11.65 -14.73
CA ARG A 142 -8.34 -10.98 -13.76
C ARG A 142 -6.89 -11.01 -14.22
N VAL A 143 -6.22 -9.88 -14.11
CA VAL A 143 -4.80 -9.73 -14.46
C VAL A 143 -3.98 -9.82 -13.19
N PHE A 144 -2.97 -10.67 -13.21
CA PHE A 144 -1.96 -10.82 -12.16
C PHE A 144 -0.62 -10.33 -12.68
N VAL A 145 0.08 -9.57 -11.88
CA VAL A 145 1.40 -9.00 -12.23
C VAL A 145 2.37 -9.24 -11.10
N MET A 146 3.58 -9.65 -11.43
CA MET A 146 4.73 -9.68 -10.55
C MET A 146 5.74 -8.65 -11.02
N VAL A 147 6.21 -7.82 -10.10
CA VAL A 147 7.28 -6.87 -10.33
C VAL A 147 8.45 -7.16 -9.42
N THR A 148 9.63 -6.78 -9.87
CA THR A 148 10.86 -6.90 -9.10
C THR A 148 11.61 -5.57 -9.06
N TYR A 149 12.42 -5.41 -8.03
CA TYR A 149 13.35 -4.30 -7.87
C TYR A 149 14.69 -4.81 -7.36
N ASP A 150 15.77 -4.38 -7.97
CA ASP A 150 17.12 -4.83 -7.66
C ASP A 150 17.56 -4.39 -6.26
N ALA A 151 18.00 -5.34 -5.42
CA ALA A 151 18.40 -5.07 -4.04
C ALA A 151 19.73 -4.30 -3.95
N LYS A 152 20.65 -4.49 -4.91
CA LYS A 152 21.88 -3.71 -4.97
C LYS A 152 21.55 -2.22 -5.26
N LYS A 153 20.64 -2.00 -6.21
CA LYS A 153 20.17 -0.64 -6.52
C LYS A 153 19.51 0.01 -5.31
N ALA A 154 18.66 -0.73 -4.57
CA ALA A 154 18.05 -0.24 -3.33
C ALA A 154 19.10 0.17 -2.29
N ARG A 155 20.16 -0.63 -2.11
CA ARG A 155 21.26 -0.32 -1.19
C ARG A 155 22.02 0.94 -1.59
N GLU A 156 22.39 1.07 -2.85
CA GLU A 156 23.11 2.27 -3.33
C GLU A 156 22.26 3.54 -3.18
N GLU A 157 20.98 3.46 -3.51
CA GLU A 157 20.06 4.60 -3.33
C GLU A 157 19.87 4.93 -1.85
N ALA A 158 19.80 3.94 -0.95
CA ALA A 158 19.73 4.14 0.49
C ALA A 158 20.95 4.88 1.04
N LYS A 159 22.16 4.49 0.62
CA LYS A 159 23.41 5.18 0.99
C LYS A 159 23.41 6.63 0.54
N VAL A 160 23.01 6.88 -0.70
CA VAL A 160 22.94 8.24 -1.26
C VAL A 160 21.93 9.07 -0.49
N ALA A 161 20.73 8.53 -0.21
CA ALA A 161 19.68 9.21 0.53
C ALA A 161 20.15 9.53 1.97
N ALA A 162 20.75 8.57 2.66
CA ALA A 162 21.25 8.74 4.02
C ALA A 162 22.32 9.84 4.10
N ARG A 163 23.30 9.83 3.19
CA ARG A 163 24.34 10.85 3.14
C ARG A 163 23.80 12.25 2.80
N ASN A 164 22.84 12.34 1.88
CA ASN A 164 22.25 13.63 1.50
C ASN A 164 21.39 14.21 2.64
N LEU A 165 20.67 13.39 3.37
CA LEU A 165 19.87 13.83 4.50
C LEU A 165 20.76 14.21 5.70
N ALA A 166 21.77 13.40 6.03
CA ALA A 166 22.71 13.73 7.08
C ALA A 166 23.41 15.09 6.85
N LYS A 167 23.77 15.41 5.59
CA LYS A 167 24.38 16.71 5.27
C LYS A 167 23.46 17.91 5.45
N LYS A 168 22.14 17.73 5.44
CA LYS A 168 21.18 18.81 5.70
C LYS A 168 21.06 19.16 7.17
N GLU A 169 21.32 18.19 8.03
CA GLU A 169 21.31 18.30 9.47
C GLU A 169 22.75 18.41 9.98
N GLU A 170 23.27 19.63 10.17
CA GLU A 170 24.67 19.87 10.53
C GLU A 170 25.08 19.14 11.82
N SER A 171 24.22 19.12 12.84
CA SER A 171 24.47 18.41 14.10
C SER A 171 24.62 16.90 13.88
N LEU A 172 23.69 16.29 13.12
CA LEU A 172 23.70 14.87 12.79
C LEU A 172 24.91 14.51 11.92
N TYR A 173 25.24 15.35 10.95
CA TYR A 173 26.42 15.15 10.09
C TYR A 173 27.71 15.15 10.90
N ASN A 174 27.88 16.10 11.82
CA ASN A 174 29.06 16.20 12.68
C ASN A 174 29.16 15.02 13.63
N GLU A 175 28.06 14.53 14.15
CA GLU A 175 28.01 13.32 14.98
C GLU A 175 28.41 12.07 14.19
N PHE A 176 27.85 11.83 13.02
CA PHE A 176 28.24 10.72 12.13
C PHE A 176 29.73 10.79 11.79
N LYS A 177 30.26 11.98 11.50
CA LYS A 177 31.67 12.19 11.21
C LYS A 177 32.55 11.92 12.42
N ALA A 178 32.18 12.44 13.62
CA ALA A 178 32.93 12.26 14.85
C ALA A 178 33.01 10.77 15.26
N ARG A 179 31.96 10.00 15.04
CA ARG A 179 31.90 8.57 15.35
C ARG A 179 32.41 7.66 14.23
N GLN A 180 32.87 8.22 13.10
CA GLN A 180 33.19 7.45 11.86
C GLN A 180 32.07 6.51 11.45
N ALA A 181 30.81 6.92 11.69
CA ALA A 181 29.64 6.08 11.58
C ALA A 181 29.15 5.88 10.13
N PHE A 182 29.64 6.67 9.16
CA PHE A 182 29.23 6.51 7.76
C PHE A 182 29.68 5.17 7.17
N ASP A 183 30.88 4.69 7.48
CA ASP A 183 31.38 3.42 6.96
C ASP A 183 30.60 2.23 7.55
N SER A 184 30.30 2.31 8.85
CA SER A 184 29.48 1.29 9.51
C SER A 184 28.01 1.31 9.04
N LEU A 185 27.48 2.49 8.74
CA LEU A 185 26.17 2.66 8.12
C LEU A 185 26.11 2.02 6.71
N ASP A 186 27.11 2.28 5.89
CA ASP A 186 27.23 1.67 4.56
C ASP A 186 27.29 0.14 4.67
N GLN A 187 28.05 -0.41 5.61
CA GLN A 187 28.12 -1.85 5.86
C GLN A 187 26.78 -2.42 6.34
N ALA A 188 26.03 -1.70 7.17
CA ALA A 188 24.69 -2.13 7.59
C ALA A 188 23.71 -2.18 6.40
N ILE A 189 23.75 -1.18 5.53
CA ILE A 189 22.96 -1.13 4.31
C ILE A 189 23.37 -2.26 3.34
N ASP A 190 24.65 -2.55 3.22
CA ASP A 190 25.14 -3.63 2.33
C ASP A 190 24.67 -5.04 2.74
N ARG A 191 24.35 -5.24 4.02
CA ARG A 191 23.81 -6.51 4.52
C ARG A 191 22.33 -6.72 4.21
N MET A 192 21.63 -5.70 3.75
CA MET A 192 20.21 -5.83 3.39
C MET A 192 20.02 -6.79 2.22
N LYS A 193 19.10 -7.73 2.37
CA LYS A 193 18.73 -8.69 1.34
C LYS A 193 17.39 -8.33 0.75
N GLY A 194 17.18 -8.75 -0.50
CA GLY A 194 15.87 -8.69 -1.13
C GLY A 194 14.85 -9.55 -0.37
N SER A 195 13.60 -9.17 -0.43
CA SER A 195 12.52 -9.91 0.19
C SER A 195 11.24 -9.86 -0.65
N SER A 196 10.35 -10.80 -0.40
CA SER A 196 8.97 -10.76 -0.90
C SER A 196 8.09 -10.21 0.21
N SER A 197 7.26 -9.22 -0.13
CA SER A 197 6.40 -8.50 0.81
C SER A 197 5.18 -9.28 1.29
N VAL A 198 4.90 -10.45 0.72
CA VAL A 198 3.72 -11.22 1.08
C VAL A 198 3.92 -11.86 2.44
N ALA A 199 3.31 -11.26 3.46
CA ALA A 199 3.11 -11.91 4.74
C ALA A 199 2.31 -13.19 4.50
N LYS A 200 2.80 -14.32 4.99
CA LYS A 200 2.07 -15.59 4.99
C LYS A 200 0.77 -15.32 5.78
N PRO A 201 -0.42 -15.58 5.23
CA PRO A 201 -1.62 -15.54 6.02
C PRO A 201 -1.50 -16.58 7.14
N GLU A 202 -1.66 -16.14 8.38
CA GLU A 202 -1.79 -17.02 9.55
C GLU A 202 -3.06 -17.87 9.46
#